data_8a3a653c741ad2c05cf2b6124fb81b85
#
_entry.id   8a3a653c741ad2c05cf2b6124fb81b85
#
_cell.length_a   1.000
_cell.length_b   1.000
_cell.length_c   1.000
_cell.angle_alpha   90.00
_cell.angle_beta   90.00
_cell.angle_gamma   90.00
#
_symmetry.space_group_name_H-M   'P 1'
#
loop_
_entity.id
_entity.type
_entity.pdbx_description
1 polymer ?
#
loop_
_entity_poly.entity_id
_entity_poly.type
_entity_poly.pdbx_seq_one_letter_code
_entity_poly.pdbx_strand_id
1 'polypeptide(L)'
;MINNQNETNTHIHISPIARPRRLRVSPWIRNMVSEHRVTVNDLIWPVFIQEGNNLRTPIASMPGVERLSIDLLTLAVKEARDLGIPAIALFPATPANLKTQDGEEAFNPENLVCRTIRAIKSAVPDIGIICDVALDPYTSHGQDGLVRNGVVVNDETVEVLCKQSVVQARAGCDVIAPSDMMDGRVGAIRKALDNAGFSHVAILSYAAKYASAFYGPFRDAVGSANNLGKSDKKTYQMDPSNSSEALREVALDIAEGADMVMVKPGMPYLDVVARVKDTFKVPTFAYQVSGEYAMLCAAAANGWLDREKVILESLLSFKRAGADGVLTYFAMEAAKLLKAQ
;
A
#
# COMPACT_ATOMS: atom_id res chain seq x y z
N MET A 1 19.15 -20.45 -40.80
CA MET A 1 20.30 -19.60 -40.42
C MET A 1 19.75 -18.21 -40.22
N ILE A 2 19.43 -17.86 -38.98
CA ILE A 2 18.99 -16.50 -38.61
C ILE A 2 20.04 -16.04 -37.59
N ASN A 3 20.89 -15.11 -38.02
CA ASN A 3 21.89 -14.45 -37.21
C ASN A 3 21.15 -13.46 -36.25
N ASN A 4 21.07 -13.83 -35.00
CA ASN A 4 20.78 -12.89 -33.92
C ASN A 4 22.12 -12.34 -33.39
N GLN A 5 22.58 -11.23 -33.93
CA GLN A 5 23.61 -10.39 -33.32
C GLN A 5 23.01 -9.01 -33.08
N ASN A 6 22.39 -8.81 -31.93
CA ASN A 6 22.20 -7.51 -31.31
C ASN A 6 22.67 -7.61 -29.85
N GLU A 7 23.97 -7.94 -29.68
CA GLU A 7 24.68 -7.51 -28.49
C GLU A 7 24.95 -6.00 -28.67
N THR A 8 24.15 -5.18 -28.03
CA THR A 8 24.50 -3.76 -27.79
C THR A 8 25.67 -3.73 -26.82
N ASN A 9 26.85 -3.94 -27.35
CA ASN A 9 28.12 -3.73 -26.67
C ASN A 9 28.23 -2.23 -26.42
N THR A 10 27.69 -1.73 -25.31
CA THR A 10 27.93 -0.39 -24.81
C THR A 10 29.38 -0.34 -24.33
N HIS A 11 30.32 -0.31 -25.25
CA HIS A 11 31.68 0.10 -24.97
C HIS A 11 31.60 1.54 -24.47
N ILE A 12 31.65 1.71 -23.13
CA ILE A 12 31.89 3.00 -22.52
C ILE A 12 33.30 3.40 -22.93
N HIS A 13 33.40 4.16 -24.01
CA HIS A 13 34.64 4.82 -24.40
C HIS A 13 35.02 5.79 -23.28
N ILE A 14 35.91 5.40 -22.37
CA ILE A 14 36.48 6.27 -21.35
C ILE A 14 37.40 7.24 -22.06
N SER A 15 36.81 8.29 -22.59
CA SER A 15 37.58 9.42 -23.15
C SER A 15 37.92 10.39 -22.01
N PRO A 16 39.15 10.93 -21.93
CA PRO A 16 39.48 12.03 -20.99
C PRO A 16 38.60 13.28 -21.21
N ILE A 17 37.89 13.38 -22.33
CA ILE A 17 36.94 14.43 -22.66
C ILE A 17 35.60 14.23 -21.91
N ALA A 18 35.18 12.99 -21.64
CA ALA A 18 34.00 12.68 -20.86
C ALA A 18 34.24 12.94 -19.36
N ARG A 19 33.53 13.92 -18.81
CA ARG A 19 33.66 14.29 -17.41
C ARG A 19 32.28 14.42 -16.75
N PRO A 20 31.66 13.31 -16.29
CA PRO A 20 30.34 13.32 -15.68
C PRO A 20 30.21 14.27 -14.46
N ARG A 21 31.31 14.56 -13.76
CA ARG A 21 31.33 15.52 -12.64
C ARG A 21 30.90 16.93 -13.04
N ARG A 22 30.96 17.30 -14.34
CA ARG A 22 30.50 18.63 -14.81
C ARG A 22 29.04 18.87 -14.47
N LEU A 23 28.20 17.83 -14.48
CA LEU A 23 26.78 17.91 -14.14
C LEU A 23 26.49 17.90 -12.63
N ARG A 24 27.52 17.83 -11.77
CA ARG A 24 27.39 17.75 -10.31
C ARG A 24 27.90 18.97 -9.56
N VAL A 25 28.54 19.92 -10.25
CA VAL A 25 29.34 21.01 -9.64
C VAL A 25 28.51 22.03 -8.87
N SER A 26 27.25 22.24 -9.23
CA SER A 26 26.40 23.25 -8.61
C SER A 26 24.95 22.78 -8.46
N PRO A 27 24.18 23.35 -7.50
CA PRO A 27 22.80 22.95 -7.27
C PRO A 27 21.90 23.10 -8.51
N TRP A 28 22.00 24.23 -9.22
CA TRP A 28 21.13 24.49 -10.39
C TRP A 28 21.27 23.42 -11.48
N ILE A 29 22.52 23.01 -11.79
CA ILE A 29 22.72 22.01 -12.84
C ILE A 29 22.26 20.62 -12.36
N ARG A 30 22.49 20.25 -11.08
CA ARG A 30 21.95 19.00 -10.52
C ARG A 30 20.43 18.95 -10.59
N ASN A 31 19.76 20.07 -10.27
CA ASN A 31 18.31 20.17 -10.35
C ASN A 31 17.80 20.09 -11.80
N MET A 32 18.53 20.67 -12.76
CA MET A 32 18.17 20.66 -14.17
C MET A 32 18.25 19.26 -14.78
N VAL A 33 19.23 18.45 -14.38
CA VAL A 33 19.44 17.10 -14.94
C VAL A 33 18.83 15.99 -14.06
N SER A 34 18.07 16.34 -13.04
CA SER A 34 17.38 15.37 -12.18
C SER A 34 16.30 14.63 -12.97
N GLU A 35 16.43 13.31 -13.05
CA GLU A 35 15.53 12.44 -13.82
C GLU A 35 14.22 12.16 -13.09
N HIS A 36 14.26 12.10 -11.75
CA HIS A 36 13.09 11.78 -10.93
C HIS A 36 12.89 12.83 -9.84
N ARG A 37 11.63 13.07 -9.51
CA ARG A 37 11.22 13.97 -8.43
C ARG A 37 10.09 13.35 -7.66
N VAL A 38 10.09 13.54 -6.34
CA VAL A 38 8.96 13.25 -5.47
C VAL A 38 8.11 14.50 -5.38
N THR A 39 6.81 14.34 -5.53
CA THR A 39 5.81 15.39 -5.32
C THR A 39 4.79 14.91 -4.30
N VAL A 40 4.00 15.83 -3.77
CA VAL A 40 2.93 15.46 -2.85
C VAL A 40 1.87 14.55 -3.49
N ASN A 41 1.71 14.62 -4.82
CA ASN A 41 0.79 13.78 -5.57
C ASN A 41 1.20 12.30 -5.62
N ASP A 42 2.44 11.98 -5.26
CA ASP A 42 2.94 10.62 -5.19
C ASP A 42 2.62 9.93 -3.85
N LEU A 43 2.08 10.67 -2.87
CA LEU A 43 1.89 10.21 -1.51
C LEU A 43 0.47 9.69 -1.28
N ILE A 44 0.36 8.49 -0.72
CA ILE A 44 -0.89 7.95 -0.16
C ILE A 44 -0.67 7.75 1.33
N TRP A 45 -1.57 8.29 2.16
CA TRP A 45 -1.42 8.21 3.61
C TRP A 45 -2.21 7.04 4.22
N PRO A 46 -1.55 5.95 4.67
CA PRO A 46 -2.19 4.87 5.42
C PRO A 46 -2.57 5.35 6.82
N VAL A 47 -3.83 5.12 7.22
CA VAL A 47 -4.36 5.53 8.51
C VAL A 47 -5.00 4.37 9.24
N PHE A 48 -4.80 4.31 10.57
CA PHE A 48 -5.44 3.34 11.45
C PHE A 48 -6.65 3.96 12.13
N ILE A 49 -7.78 3.28 12.05
CA ILE A 49 -9.05 3.72 12.64
C ILE A 49 -9.45 2.80 13.78
N GLN A 50 -10.04 3.39 14.82
CA GLN A 50 -10.55 2.67 15.99
C GLN A 50 -11.92 3.19 16.42
N GLU A 51 -12.65 2.36 17.17
CA GLU A 51 -13.89 2.77 17.83
C GLU A 51 -13.63 3.81 18.91
N GLY A 52 -14.65 4.62 19.18
CA GLY A 52 -14.62 5.64 20.22
C GLY A 52 -14.90 7.05 19.71
N ASN A 53 -14.74 8.00 20.60
CA ASN A 53 -14.90 9.43 20.33
C ASN A 53 -13.79 10.20 21.04
N ASN A 54 -13.16 11.14 20.37
CA ASN A 54 -12.00 11.90 20.85
C ASN A 54 -10.86 10.98 21.37
N LEU A 55 -10.66 9.86 20.68
CA LEU A 55 -9.71 8.83 21.11
C LEU A 55 -8.52 8.75 20.15
N ARG A 56 -7.32 8.82 20.74
CA ARG A 56 -6.02 8.74 20.06
C ARG A 56 -5.15 7.74 20.80
N THR A 57 -4.73 6.68 20.11
CA THR A 57 -3.93 5.62 20.71
C THR A 57 -2.62 5.43 19.95
N PRO A 58 -1.46 5.78 20.53
CA PRO A 58 -0.17 5.57 19.90
C PRO A 58 0.11 4.10 19.62
N ILE A 59 0.81 3.82 18.51
CA ILE A 59 1.30 2.48 18.15
C ILE A 59 2.77 2.41 18.55
N ALA A 60 3.08 1.63 19.58
CA ALA A 60 4.42 1.59 20.20
C ALA A 60 5.53 1.22 19.20
N SER A 61 5.25 0.30 18.29
CA SER A 61 6.19 -0.17 17.24
C SER A 61 6.30 0.75 16.03
N MET A 62 5.51 1.85 15.98
CA MET A 62 5.50 2.82 14.88
C MET A 62 5.51 4.25 15.43
N PRO A 63 6.67 4.79 15.83
CA PRO A 63 6.77 6.12 16.46
C PRO A 63 6.10 7.22 15.63
N GLY A 64 5.16 7.97 16.26
CA GLY A 64 4.41 9.05 15.60
C GLY A 64 3.18 8.59 14.82
N VAL A 65 2.91 7.29 14.71
CA VAL A 65 1.68 6.76 14.13
C VAL A 65 0.69 6.37 15.23
N GLU A 66 -0.59 6.68 15.01
CA GLU A 66 -1.65 6.49 15.99
C GLU A 66 -2.88 5.85 15.35
N ARG A 67 -3.67 5.15 16.17
CA ARG A 67 -5.06 4.80 15.84
C ARG A 67 -5.94 5.97 16.26
N LEU A 68 -6.81 6.43 15.37
CA LEU A 68 -7.69 7.57 15.60
C LEU A 68 -9.15 7.13 15.54
N SER A 69 -9.98 7.71 16.41
CA SER A 69 -11.43 7.67 16.25
C SER A 69 -11.88 8.50 15.04
N ILE A 70 -13.07 8.23 14.51
CA ILE A 70 -13.58 8.83 13.25
C ILE A 70 -13.55 10.36 13.29
N ASP A 71 -13.93 10.95 14.41
CA ASP A 71 -13.95 12.42 14.60
C ASP A 71 -12.55 13.03 14.49
N LEU A 72 -11.55 12.46 15.17
CA LEU A 72 -10.16 12.92 15.10
C LEU A 72 -9.52 12.62 13.74
N LEU A 73 -9.82 11.47 13.15
CA LEU A 73 -9.33 11.15 11.82
C LEU A 73 -9.85 12.14 10.78
N THR A 74 -11.12 12.52 10.87
CA THR A 74 -11.72 13.51 9.94
C THR A 74 -10.99 14.85 9.98
N LEU A 75 -10.53 15.29 11.15
CA LEU A 75 -9.70 16.49 11.29
C LEU A 75 -8.30 16.31 10.66
N ALA A 76 -7.67 15.17 10.91
CA ALA A 76 -6.36 14.86 10.36
C ALA A 76 -6.38 14.72 8.82
N VAL A 77 -7.48 14.18 8.27
CA VAL A 77 -7.69 14.08 6.82
C VAL A 77 -7.88 15.47 6.16
N LYS A 78 -8.50 16.42 6.85
CA LYS A 78 -8.53 17.83 6.38
C LYS A 78 -7.12 18.39 6.27
N GLU A 79 -6.27 18.19 7.28
CA GLU A 79 -4.86 18.61 7.22
C GLU A 79 -4.11 17.91 6.06
N ALA A 80 -4.33 16.63 5.85
CA ALA A 80 -3.70 15.88 4.75
C ALA A 80 -4.10 16.48 3.38
N ARG A 81 -5.41 16.74 3.16
CA ARG A 81 -5.93 17.41 1.97
C ARG A 81 -5.30 18.79 1.77
N ASP A 82 -5.20 19.61 2.83
CA ASP A 82 -4.63 20.96 2.78
C ASP A 82 -3.12 20.93 2.50
N LEU A 83 -2.44 19.86 2.86
CA LEU A 83 -1.07 19.58 2.43
C LEU A 83 -0.96 19.13 0.96
N GLY A 84 -2.08 18.79 0.32
CA GLY A 84 -2.16 18.35 -1.07
C GLY A 84 -2.02 16.83 -1.25
N ILE A 85 -2.11 16.03 -0.18
CA ILE A 85 -2.10 14.56 -0.27
C ILE A 85 -3.37 14.12 -0.98
N PRO A 86 -3.28 13.37 -2.10
CA PRO A 86 -4.43 13.06 -2.94
C PRO A 86 -5.34 11.99 -2.37
N ALA A 87 -4.81 11.05 -1.57
CA ALA A 87 -5.58 9.91 -1.08
C ALA A 87 -5.09 9.40 0.27
N ILE A 88 -6.02 8.77 0.98
CA ILE A 88 -5.75 7.99 2.20
C ILE A 88 -6.10 6.52 2.00
N ALA A 89 -5.45 5.63 2.77
CA ALA A 89 -5.77 4.20 2.80
C ALA A 89 -6.22 3.80 4.21
N LEU A 90 -7.41 3.19 4.34
CA LEU A 90 -8.06 2.91 5.62
C LEU A 90 -7.74 1.49 6.15
N PHE A 91 -7.30 1.40 7.40
CA PHE A 91 -7.01 0.13 8.10
C PHE A 91 -7.69 0.12 9.47
N PRO A 92 -8.69 -0.77 9.72
CA PRO A 92 -9.41 -0.80 10.98
C PRO A 92 -8.68 -1.59 12.07
N ALA A 93 -8.74 -1.09 13.29
CA ALA A 93 -8.49 -1.86 14.51
C ALA A 93 -9.85 -2.37 15.03
N THR A 94 -10.32 -3.48 14.46
CA THR A 94 -11.61 -4.08 14.81
C THR A 94 -11.58 -4.61 16.26
N PRO A 95 -12.58 -4.27 17.11
CA PRO A 95 -12.70 -4.82 18.46
C PRO A 95 -12.76 -6.35 18.46
N ALA A 96 -12.12 -6.97 19.45
CA ALA A 96 -12.01 -8.43 19.51
C ALA A 96 -13.37 -9.17 19.55
N ASN A 97 -14.38 -8.55 20.17
CA ASN A 97 -15.73 -9.10 20.24
C ASN A 97 -16.51 -9.08 18.93
N LEU A 98 -16.01 -8.36 17.92
CA LEU A 98 -16.56 -8.32 16.56
C LEU A 98 -15.81 -9.23 15.58
N LYS A 99 -14.71 -9.85 16.02
CA LYS A 99 -13.95 -10.81 15.22
C LYS A 99 -14.55 -12.21 15.36
N THR A 100 -14.82 -12.84 14.22
CA THR A 100 -15.40 -14.20 14.16
C THR A 100 -14.55 -15.10 13.27
N GLN A 101 -14.90 -16.39 13.16
CA GLN A 101 -14.20 -17.30 12.24
C GLN A 101 -14.43 -16.95 10.78
N ASP A 102 -15.61 -16.43 10.47
CA ASP A 102 -16.05 -16.14 9.10
C ASP A 102 -15.98 -14.66 8.74
N GLY A 103 -15.50 -13.79 9.66
CA GLY A 103 -15.21 -12.38 9.41
C GLY A 103 -16.43 -11.56 8.96
N GLU A 104 -17.63 -11.85 9.49
CA GLU A 104 -18.91 -11.24 9.05
C GLU A 104 -18.92 -9.71 9.17
N GLU A 105 -18.13 -9.17 10.12
CA GLU A 105 -17.99 -7.72 10.27
C GLU A 105 -17.38 -7.05 9.03
N ALA A 106 -16.62 -7.79 8.19
CA ALA A 106 -16.04 -7.26 6.97
C ALA A 106 -17.08 -6.72 5.98
N PHE A 107 -18.25 -7.37 5.92
CA PHE A 107 -19.34 -6.99 5.01
C PHE A 107 -20.58 -6.42 5.73
N ASN A 108 -20.47 -6.09 7.01
CA ASN A 108 -21.46 -5.30 7.72
C ASN A 108 -21.46 -3.85 7.18
N PRO A 109 -22.58 -3.33 6.62
CA PRO A 109 -22.61 -1.97 6.05
C PRO A 109 -22.43 -0.86 7.10
N GLU A 110 -22.56 -1.20 8.39
CA GLU A 110 -22.34 -0.28 9.51
C GLU A 110 -21.01 -0.54 10.25
N ASN A 111 -20.10 -1.29 9.65
CA ASN A 111 -18.78 -1.51 10.21
C ASN A 111 -17.98 -0.19 10.31
N LEU A 112 -16.90 -0.22 11.09
CA LEU A 112 -16.05 0.95 11.34
C LEU A 112 -15.54 1.60 10.06
N VAL A 113 -15.13 0.81 9.05
CA VAL A 113 -14.62 1.32 7.76
C VAL A 113 -15.72 2.05 7.01
N CYS A 114 -16.90 1.44 6.84
CA CYS A 114 -18.02 2.05 6.11
C CYS A 114 -18.50 3.34 6.76
N ARG A 115 -18.57 3.40 8.11
CA ARG A 115 -18.91 4.64 8.83
C ARG A 115 -17.83 5.70 8.65
N THR A 116 -16.56 5.32 8.64
CA THR A 116 -15.43 6.24 8.42
C THR A 116 -15.47 6.82 7.00
N ILE A 117 -15.71 6.00 5.98
CA ILE A 117 -15.84 6.47 4.59
C ILE A 117 -16.93 7.54 4.50
N ARG A 118 -18.14 7.26 5.02
CA ARG A 118 -19.25 8.22 4.99
C ARG A 118 -18.90 9.53 5.71
N ALA A 119 -18.28 9.47 6.86
CA ALA A 119 -17.88 10.65 7.62
C ALA A 119 -16.84 11.50 6.87
N ILE A 120 -15.81 10.87 6.29
CA ILE A 120 -14.77 11.56 5.52
C ILE A 120 -15.37 12.16 4.24
N LYS A 121 -16.14 11.40 3.46
CA LYS A 121 -16.77 11.91 2.23
C LYS A 121 -17.72 13.08 2.49
N SER A 122 -18.40 13.10 3.63
CA SER A 122 -19.22 14.24 4.05
C SER A 122 -18.38 15.48 4.40
N ALA A 123 -17.21 15.33 5.01
CA ALA A 123 -16.40 16.43 5.55
C ALA A 123 -15.29 16.90 4.59
N VAL A 124 -14.76 15.98 3.76
CA VAL A 124 -13.61 16.18 2.83
C VAL A 124 -13.90 15.41 1.54
N PRO A 125 -14.88 15.83 0.73
CA PRO A 125 -15.34 15.07 -0.43
C PRO A 125 -14.30 14.92 -1.54
N ASP A 126 -13.31 15.77 -1.58
CA ASP A 126 -12.27 15.89 -2.61
C ASP A 126 -11.01 15.04 -2.34
N ILE A 127 -10.94 14.31 -1.20
CA ILE A 127 -9.84 13.36 -0.97
C ILE A 127 -10.23 11.96 -1.43
N GLY A 128 -9.28 11.25 -2.09
CA GLY A 128 -9.46 9.86 -2.48
C GLY A 128 -9.43 8.92 -1.27
N ILE A 129 -10.36 7.96 -1.23
CA ILE A 129 -10.40 6.91 -0.20
C ILE A 129 -10.12 5.55 -0.83
N ILE A 130 -9.03 4.92 -0.38
CA ILE A 130 -8.63 3.57 -0.75
C ILE A 130 -8.99 2.65 0.40
N CYS A 131 -9.75 1.59 0.12
CA CYS A 131 -10.15 0.62 1.12
C CYS A 131 -9.47 -0.71 0.91
N ASP A 132 -8.77 -1.16 1.93
CA ASP A 132 -8.20 -2.51 1.98
C ASP A 132 -9.31 -3.57 1.99
N VAL A 133 -9.14 -4.63 1.18
CA VAL A 133 -10.04 -5.77 1.11
C VAL A 133 -9.26 -7.02 1.47
N ALA A 134 -9.46 -7.48 2.69
CA ALA A 134 -8.91 -8.70 3.28
C ALA A 134 -9.65 -8.98 4.58
N LEU A 135 -9.59 -10.21 5.08
CA LEU A 135 -10.38 -10.61 6.25
C LEU A 135 -9.61 -10.60 7.57
N ASP A 136 -8.29 -10.43 7.57
CA ASP A 136 -7.48 -10.49 8.80
C ASP A 136 -7.84 -9.45 9.88
N PRO A 137 -8.38 -8.25 9.58
CA PRO A 137 -8.89 -7.36 10.60
C PRO A 137 -10.18 -7.88 11.28
N TYR A 138 -10.89 -8.80 10.65
CA TYR A 138 -12.22 -9.25 11.05
C TYR A 138 -12.28 -10.71 11.50
N THR A 139 -11.25 -11.50 11.20
CA THR A 139 -11.17 -12.91 11.59
C THR A 139 -10.54 -13.09 12.96
N SER A 140 -11.08 -14.05 13.73
CA SER A 140 -10.54 -14.41 15.07
C SER A 140 -9.19 -15.12 15.00
N HIS A 141 -8.85 -15.72 13.85
CA HIS A 141 -7.58 -16.42 13.58
C HIS A 141 -6.54 -15.56 12.86
N GLY A 142 -6.89 -14.33 12.41
CA GLY A 142 -5.95 -13.37 11.81
C GLY A 142 -5.43 -13.72 10.41
N GLN A 143 -6.02 -14.69 9.71
CA GLN A 143 -5.72 -14.96 8.31
C GLN A 143 -6.51 -14.01 7.40
N ASP A 144 -5.98 -13.73 6.19
CA ASP A 144 -6.60 -12.84 5.21
C ASP A 144 -7.82 -13.48 4.52
N GLY A 145 -7.99 -14.79 4.64
CA GLY A 145 -9.10 -15.58 4.11
C GLY A 145 -9.76 -16.48 5.18
N LEU A 146 -10.84 -17.14 4.79
CA LEU A 146 -11.57 -18.08 5.62
C LEU A 146 -10.75 -19.35 5.88
N VAL A 147 -10.85 -19.89 7.08
CA VAL A 147 -10.16 -21.14 7.46
C VAL A 147 -11.16 -22.26 7.59
N ARG A 148 -10.92 -23.39 6.86
CA ARG A 148 -11.67 -24.61 6.97
C ARG A 148 -10.71 -25.78 7.20
N ASN A 149 -10.94 -26.54 8.25
CA ASN A 149 -10.06 -27.68 8.64
C ASN A 149 -8.57 -27.32 8.72
N GLY A 150 -8.25 -26.09 9.19
CA GLY A 150 -6.87 -25.62 9.32
C GLY A 150 -6.23 -25.09 8.04
N VAL A 151 -6.95 -25.03 6.93
CA VAL A 151 -6.49 -24.53 5.64
C VAL A 151 -7.24 -23.25 5.27
N VAL A 152 -6.51 -22.25 4.76
CA VAL A 152 -7.13 -21.06 4.15
C VAL A 152 -7.74 -21.46 2.81
N VAL A 153 -9.08 -21.30 2.69
CA VAL A 153 -9.82 -21.69 1.47
C VAL A 153 -9.97 -20.51 0.53
N ASN A 154 -9.78 -20.75 -0.77
CA ASN A 154 -9.78 -19.72 -1.80
C ASN A 154 -11.20 -19.24 -2.14
N ASP A 155 -12.02 -20.11 -2.72
CA ASP A 155 -13.26 -19.72 -3.39
C ASP A 155 -14.29 -19.12 -2.45
N GLU A 156 -14.49 -19.74 -1.27
CA GLU A 156 -15.36 -19.19 -0.23
C GLU A 156 -14.88 -17.82 0.26
N THR A 157 -13.55 -17.61 0.34
CA THR A 157 -12.97 -16.32 0.71
C THR A 157 -13.30 -15.27 -0.33
N VAL A 158 -13.13 -15.57 -1.62
CA VAL A 158 -13.40 -14.64 -2.72
C VAL A 158 -14.87 -14.17 -2.70
N GLU A 159 -15.81 -15.04 -2.38
CA GLU A 159 -17.23 -14.65 -2.22
C GLU A 159 -17.43 -13.60 -1.11
N VAL A 160 -16.71 -13.74 0.01
CA VAL A 160 -16.78 -12.78 1.13
C VAL A 160 -16.11 -11.46 0.76
N LEU A 161 -14.96 -11.51 0.07
CA LEU A 161 -14.27 -10.31 -0.41
C LEU A 161 -15.12 -9.49 -1.40
N CYS A 162 -15.90 -10.16 -2.25
CA CYS A 162 -16.89 -9.50 -3.12
C CYS A 162 -17.94 -8.73 -2.30
N LYS A 163 -18.47 -9.33 -1.24
CA LYS A 163 -19.46 -8.68 -0.34
C LYS A 163 -18.81 -7.47 0.37
N GLN A 164 -17.59 -7.63 0.89
CA GLN A 164 -16.81 -6.56 1.52
C GLN A 164 -16.61 -5.38 0.56
N SER A 165 -16.19 -5.66 -0.67
CA SER A 165 -15.95 -4.63 -1.70
C SER A 165 -17.22 -3.84 -2.03
N VAL A 166 -18.35 -4.51 -2.17
CA VAL A 166 -19.64 -3.87 -2.49
C VAL A 166 -20.13 -2.98 -1.35
N VAL A 167 -20.01 -3.38 -0.08
CA VAL A 167 -20.45 -2.52 1.03
C VAL A 167 -19.53 -1.30 1.20
N GLN A 168 -18.21 -1.44 0.97
CA GLN A 168 -17.27 -0.32 0.98
C GLN A 168 -17.56 0.66 -0.17
N ALA A 169 -17.78 0.16 -1.39
CA ALA A 169 -18.18 0.98 -2.53
C ALA A 169 -19.50 1.74 -2.27
N ARG A 170 -20.49 1.05 -1.69
CA ARG A 170 -21.78 1.66 -1.30
C ARG A 170 -21.61 2.76 -0.23
N ALA A 171 -20.62 2.64 0.65
CA ALA A 171 -20.28 3.66 1.63
C ALA A 171 -19.60 4.89 1.02
N GLY A 172 -19.12 4.82 -0.24
CA GLY A 172 -18.47 5.93 -0.96
C GLY A 172 -16.95 5.78 -1.14
N CYS A 173 -16.41 4.56 -1.06
CA CYS A 173 -15.01 4.28 -1.37
C CYS A 173 -14.73 4.54 -2.86
N ASP A 174 -13.59 5.16 -3.18
CA ASP A 174 -13.19 5.47 -4.56
C ASP A 174 -12.37 4.34 -5.19
N VAL A 175 -11.58 3.63 -4.36
CA VAL A 175 -10.66 2.57 -4.80
C VAL A 175 -10.74 1.37 -3.87
N ILE A 176 -11.06 0.22 -4.42
CA ILE A 176 -11.00 -1.07 -3.74
C ILE A 176 -9.61 -1.66 -3.92
N ALA A 177 -8.98 -2.08 -2.82
CA ALA A 177 -7.59 -2.55 -2.83
C ALA A 177 -7.47 -3.94 -2.20
N PRO A 178 -7.73 -5.02 -2.98
CA PRO A 178 -7.65 -6.40 -2.48
C PRO A 178 -6.21 -6.76 -2.12
N SER A 179 -5.99 -7.13 -0.85
CA SER A 179 -4.66 -7.43 -0.29
C SER A 179 -4.54 -8.86 0.25
N ASP A 180 -5.54 -9.68 0.01
CA ASP A 180 -5.70 -11.03 0.53
C ASP A 180 -4.86 -12.09 -0.20
N MET A 181 -4.53 -11.89 -1.48
CA MET A 181 -3.78 -12.79 -2.36
C MET A 181 -4.51 -14.10 -2.73
N MET A 182 -5.85 -14.12 -2.74
CA MET A 182 -6.61 -15.26 -3.25
C MET A 182 -6.64 -15.26 -4.79
N ASP A 183 -6.62 -16.44 -5.39
CA ASP A 183 -6.66 -16.60 -6.85
C ASP A 183 -8.02 -16.15 -7.42
N GLY A 184 -8.02 -15.37 -8.51
CA GLY A 184 -9.24 -14.94 -9.22
C GLY A 184 -10.04 -13.84 -8.51
N ARG A 185 -9.53 -13.29 -7.40
CA ARG A 185 -10.24 -12.31 -6.57
C ARG A 185 -10.51 -10.99 -7.28
N VAL A 186 -9.59 -10.52 -8.11
CA VAL A 186 -9.73 -9.23 -8.80
C VAL A 186 -10.89 -9.30 -9.79
N GLY A 187 -10.97 -10.36 -10.59
CA GLY A 187 -12.05 -10.58 -11.56
C GLY A 187 -13.41 -10.74 -10.89
N ALA A 188 -13.47 -11.48 -9.79
CA ALA A 188 -14.70 -11.66 -9.03
C ALA A 188 -15.18 -10.33 -8.41
N ILE A 189 -14.29 -9.57 -7.80
CA ILE A 189 -14.57 -8.24 -7.20
C ILE A 189 -15.02 -7.27 -8.29
N ARG A 190 -14.33 -7.19 -9.45
CA ARG A 190 -14.72 -6.31 -10.56
C ARG A 190 -16.14 -6.60 -11.01
N LYS A 191 -16.44 -7.88 -11.24
CA LYS A 191 -17.80 -8.32 -11.62
C LYS A 191 -18.84 -7.99 -10.54
N ALA A 192 -18.53 -8.16 -9.27
CA ALA A 192 -19.44 -7.84 -8.18
C ALA A 192 -19.74 -6.34 -8.08
N LEU A 193 -18.72 -5.50 -8.24
CA LEU A 193 -18.87 -4.04 -8.28
C LEU A 193 -19.71 -3.58 -9.47
N ASP A 194 -19.44 -4.10 -10.66
CA ASP A 194 -20.19 -3.76 -11.90
C ASP A 194 -21.67 -4.15 -11.78
N ASN A 195 -21.95 -5.36 -11.29
CA ASN A 195 -23.30 -5.84 -11.07
C ASN A 195 -24.08 -5.02 -10.02
N ALA A 196 -23.36 -4.43 -9.05
CA ALA A 196 -23.93 -3.57 -8.03
C ALA A 196 -24.04 -2.09 -8.45
N GLY A 197 -23.65 -1.73 -9.68
CA GLY A 197 -23.71 -0.36 -10.24
C GLY A 197 -22.51 0.50 -9.90
N PHE A 198 -21.38 -0.07 -9.45
CA PHE A 198 -20.15 0.63 -9.05
C PHE A 198 -19.03 0.46 -10.09
N SER A 199 -19.36 0.49 -11.38
CA SER A 199 -18.37 0.38 -12.46
C SER A 199 -17.30 1.49 -12.47
N HIS A 200 -17.57 2.61 -11.81
CA HIS A 200 -16.67 3.75 -11.67
C HIS A 200 -15.65 3.60 -10.52
N VAL A 201 -15.84 2.63 -9.62
CA VAL A 201 -14.91 2.37 -8.51
C VAL A 201 -13.69 1.63 -9.05
N ALA A 202 -12.51 2.20 -8.88
CA ALA A 202 -11.25 1.61 -9.36
C ALA A 202 -10.77 0.46 -8.48
N ILE A 203 -9.94 -0.43 -9.04
CA ILE A 203 -9.27 -1.50 -8.31
C ILE A 203 -7.76 -1.28 -8.32
N LEU A 204 -7.16 -1.12 -7.12
CA LEU A 204 -5.73 -1.14 -6.87
C LEU A 204 -5.36 -2.50 -6.26
N SER A 205 -4.96 -3.47 -7.08
CA SER A 205 -4.60 -4.78 -6.57
C SER A 205 -3.24 -4.78 -5.89
N TYR A 206 -3.14 -5.40 -4.70
CA TYR A 206 -1.87 -5.82 -4.11
C TYR A 206 -1.34 -7.04 -4.88
N ALA A 207 -1.01 -6.82 -6.15
CA ALA A 207 -0.73 -7.86 -7.12
C ALA A 207 0.58 -8.63 -6.85
N ALA A 208 1.52 -8.02 -6.13
CA ALA A 208 2.77 -8.68 -5.70
C ALA A 208 2.99 -8.44 -4.20
N LYS A 209 2.31 -9.22 -3.36
CA LYS A 209 2.44 -9.17 -1.90
C LYS A 209 3.20 -10.38 -1.38
N TYR A 210 4.33 -10.13 -0.74
CA TYR A 210 5.26 -11.14 -0.25
C TYR A 210 5.02 -11.50 1.21
N ALA A 211 5.32 -12.76 1.60
CA ALA A 211 5.35 -13.20 2.99
C ALA A 211 6.60 -12.64 3.69
N SER A 212 6.52 -11.39 4.14
CA SER A 212 7.67 -10.61 4.57
C SER A 212 7.81 -10.51 6.08
N ALA A 213 9.07 -10.48 6.56
CA ALA A 213 9.42 -10.16 7.94
C ALA A 213 9.17 -8.68 8.30
N PHE A 214 9.02 -7.79 7.32
CA PHE A 214 8.81 -6.35 7.52
C PHE A 214 7.38 -5.97 7.96
N TYR A 215 6.47 -6.94 8.18
CA TYR A 215 5.08 -6.66 8.61
C TYR A 215 4.88 -6.62 10.13
N GLY A 216 5.93 -6.84 10.93
CA GLY A 216 5.80 -6.93 12.39
C GLY A 216 5.01 -5.78 13.02
N PRO A 217 5.39 -4.51 12.83
CA PRO A 217 4.70 -3.37 13.43
C PRO A 217 3.24 -3.18 12.95
N PHE A 218 2.89 -3.57 11.74
CA PHE A 218 1.51 -3.51 11.23
C PHE A 218 0.58 -4.43 12.03
N ARG A 219 1.05 -5.64 12.37
CA ARG A 219 0.27 -6.59 13.18
C ARG A 219 -0.07 -6.02 14.56
N ASP A 220 0.84 -5.26 15.15
CA ASP A 220 0.59 -4.49 16.37
C ASP A 220 -0.48 -3.41 16.15
N ALA A 221 -0.37 -2.67 15.05
CA ALA A 221 -1.28 -1.58 14.71
C ALA A 221 -2.75 -1.99 14.55
N VAL A 222 -3.01 -3.14 13.89
CA VAL A 222 -4.39 -3.66 13.67
C VAL A 222 -4.82 -4.65 14.77
N GLY A 223 -3.95 -4.94 15.76
CA GLY A 223 -4.24 -5.86 16.85
C GLY A 223 -4.37 -7.33 16.41
N SER A 224 -3.70 -7.74 15.33
CA SER A 224 -3.74 -9.10 14.79
C SER A 224 -2.57 -9.99 15.24
N ALA A 225 -1.57 -9.43 15.94
CA ALA A 225 -0.39 -10.16 16.36
C ALA A 225 -0.71 -11.38 17.26
N ASN A 226 -1.69 -11.24 18.14
CA ASN A 226 -2.09 -12.31 19.06
C ASN A 226 -2.99 -13.38 18.41
N ASN A 227 -3.65 -13.06 17.30
CA ASN A 227 -4.63 -13.92 16.65
C ASN A 227 -3.97 -14.97 15.75
N LEU A 228 -2.87 -14.62 15.08
CA LEU A 228 -2.17 -15.52 14.14
C LEU A 228 -1.47 -16.68 14.87
N GLY A 229 -1.14 -16.53 16.16
CA GLY A 229 -0.46 -17.55 16.95
C GLY A 229 0.88 -17.99 16.34
N LYS A 230 1.03 -19.29 16.07
CA LYS A 230 2.20 -19.89 15.39
C LYS A 230 2.02 -20.06 13.87
N SER A 231 0.84 -19.75 13.32
CA SER A 231 0.59 -19.86 11.89
C SER A 231 1.24 -18.72 11.11
N ASP A 232 1.45 -18.92 9.80
CA ASP A 232 1.99 -17.92 8.90
C ASP A 232 1.02 -17.71 7.71
N LYS A 233 1.41 -16.85 6.78
CA LYS A 233 0.62 -16.49 5.59
C LYS A 233 1.26 -16.99 4.29
N LYS A 234 2.23 -17.92 4.37
CA LYS A 234 3.01 -18.38 3.22
C LYS A 234 2.23 -19.26 2.24
N THR A 235 1.05 -19.73 2.63
CA THR A 235 0.18 -20.52 1.74
C THR A 235 -0.52 -19.69 0.67
N TYR A 236 -0.50 -18.35 0.80
CA TYR A 236 -1.11 -17.43 -0.18
C TYR A 236 -0.29 -16.15 -0.43
N GLN A 237 0.59 -15.70 0.46
CA GLN A 237 1.53 -14.63 0.17
C GLN A 237 2.77 -15.19 -0.51
N MET A 238 3.32 -14.48 -1.48
CA MET A 238 4.43 -14.91 -2.32
C MET A 238 5.72 -15.14 -1.51
N ASP A 239 6.54 -16.09 -1.96
CA ASP A 239 7.86 -16.32 -1.37
C ASP A 239 8.80 -15.15 -1.71
N PRO A 240 9.52 -14.58 -0.71
CA PRO A 240 10.48 -13.50 -0.92
C PRO A 240 11.61 -13.82 -1.92
N SER A 241 11.88 -15.07 -2.20
CA SER A 241 12.89 -15.50 -3.17
C SER A 241 12.44 -15.40 -4.64
N ASN A 242 11.12 -15.20 -4.89
CA ASN A 242 10.53 -15.30 -6.22
C ASN A 242 10.23 -13.92 -6.83
N SER A 243 10.96 -13.50 -7.83
CA SER A 243 10.71 -12.24 -8.54
C SER A 243 9.96 -12.42 -9.87
N SER A 244 10.09 -13.60 -10.52
CA SER A 244 9.36 -13.88 -11.77
C SER A 244 7.89 -14.25 -11.53
N GLU A 245 7.58 -14.84 -10.39
CA GLU A 245 6.21 -15.09 -9.93
C GLU A 245 5.41 -13.78 -9.85
N ALA A 246 6.01 -12.70 -9.35
CA ALA A 246 5.37 -11.39 -9.30
C ALA A 246 4.86 -10.91 -10.66
N LEU A 247 5.61 -11.15 -11.74
CA LEU A 247 5.17 -10.75 -13.08
C LEU A 247 3.95 -11.58 -13.54
N ARG A 248 3.88 -12.86 -13.16
CA ARG A 248 2.72 -13.70 -13.47
C ARG A 248 1.49 -13.27 -12.70
N GLU A 249 1.63 -13.02 -11.39
CA GLU A 249 0.53 -12.54 -10.54
C GLU A 249 -0.02 -11.20 -11.04
N VAL A 250 0.87 -10.25 -11.33
CA VAL A 250 0.48 -8.93 -11.87
C VAL A 250 -0.22 -9.07 -13.23
N ALA A 251 0.25 -9.97 -14.11
CA ALA A 251 -0.39 -10.21 -15.41
C ALA A 251 -1.82 -10.74 -15.25
N LEU A 252 -2.04 -11.65 -14.29
CA LEU A 252 -3.36 -12.19 -13.99
C LEU A 252 -4.29 -11.10 -13.46
N ASP A 253 -3.86 -10.34 -12.46
CA ASP A 253 -4.66 -9.27 -11.87
C ASP A 253 -5.05 -8.18 -12.90
N ILE A 254 -4.14 -7.82 -13.82
CA ILE A 254 -4.44 -6.90 -14.92
C ILE A 254 -5.49 -7.51 -15.88
N ALA A 255 -5.33 -8.79 -16.25
CA ALA A 255 -6.29 -9.48 -17.11
C ALA A 255 -7.67 -9.64 -16.47
N GLU A 256 -7.73 -9.72 -15.15
CA GLU A 256 -8.94 -9.76 -14.33
C GLU A 256 -9.61 -8.39 -14.15
N GLY A 257 -8.96 -7.30 -14.52
CA GLY A 257 -9.53 -5.95 -14.49
C GLY A 257 -9.01 -5.03 -13.39
N ALA A 258 -7.79 -5.25 -12.87
CA ALA A 258 -7.12 -4.27 -12.04
C ALA A 258 -6.76 -3.02 -12.84
N ASP A 259 -7.14 -1.85 -12.34
CA ASP A 259 -6.80 -0.54 -12.93
C ASP A 259 -5.37 -0.12 -12.58
N MET A 260 -4.92 -0.52 -11.40
CA MET A 260 -3.64 -0.19 -10.79
C MET A 260 -3.10 -1.42 -10.04
N VAL A 261 -1.78 -1.52 -9.93
CA VAL A 261 -1.12 -2.62 -9.23
C VAL A 261 -0.16 -2.11 -8.16
N MET A 262 0.06 -2.91 -7.11
CA MET A 262 0.92 -2.57 -6.00
C MET A 262 1.90 -3.70 -5.66
N VAL A 263 3.14 -3.32 -5.38
CA VAL A 263 4.17 -4.20 -4.80
C VAL A 263 4.28 -3.94 -3.29
N LYS A 264 4.21 -5.00 -2.49
CA LYS A 264 4.29 -4.92 -1.02
C LYS A 264 5.12 -6.08 -0.45
N PRO A 265 6.18 -5.82 0.36
CA PRO A 265 6.74 -4.51 0.73
C PRO A 265 7.36 -3.74 -0.43
N GLY A 266 7.79 -2.50 -0.16
CA GLY A 266 8.32 -1.61 -1.18
C GLY A 266 9.85 -1.57 -1.27
N MET A 267 10.56 -1.00 -0.27
CA MET A 267 12.03 -0.79 -0.35
C MET A 267 12.84 -2.07 -0.60
N PRO A 268 12.56 -3.21 0.06
CA PRO A 268 13.31 -4.45 -0.20
C PRO A 268 13.00 -5.08 -1.57
N TYR A 269 12.00 -4.58 -2.30
CA TYR A 269 11.48 -5.11 -3.56
C TYR A 269 11.47 -4.08 -4.69
N LEU A 270 12.38 -3.08 -4.66
CA LEU A 270 12.50 -2.08 -5.72
C LEU A 270 12.82 -2.69 -7.09
N ASP A 271 13.53 -3.82 -7.12
CA ASP A 271 13.76 -4.62 -8.31
C ASP A 271 12.45 -5.16 -8.90
N VAL A 272 11.53 -5.62 -8.06
CA VAL A 272 10.20 -6.07 -8.48
C VAL A 272 9.36 -4.90 -8.97
N VAL A 273 9.38 -3.75 -8.27
CA VAL A 273 8.70 -2.52 -8.71
C VAL A 273 9.17 -2.12 -10.11
N ALA A 274 10.49 -2.09 -10.34
CA ALA A 274 11.06 -1.74 -11.64
C ALA A 274 10.65 -2.73 -12.72
N ARG A 275 10.72 -4.04 -12.45
CA ARG A 275 10.32 -5.09 -13.40
C ARG A 275 8.85 -5.01 -13.77
N VAL A 276 7.95 -4.81 -12.79
CA VAL A 276 6.51 -4.67 -13.01
C VAL A 276 6.24 -3.44 -13.88
N LYS A 277 6.79 -2.28 -13.51
CA LYS A 277 6.61 -1.05 -14.26
C LYS A 277 7.11 -1.16 -15.70
N ASP A 278 8.29 -1.72 -15.88
CA ASP A 278 8.88 -1.89 -17.22
C ASP A 278 8.12 -2.87 -18.10
N THR A 279 7.59 -3.95 -17.50
CA THR A 279 6.89 -4.99 -18.24
C THR A 279 5.49 -4.55 -18.66
N PHE A 280 4.70 -3.98 -17.74
CA PHE A 280 3.27 -3.77 -17.95
C PHE A 280 2.90 -2.32 -18.30
N LYS A 281 3.70 -1.33 -17.92
CA LYS A 281 3.47 0.10 -18.18
C LYS A 281 2.15 0.65 -17.58
N VAL A 282 1.52 -0.09 -16.68
CA VAL A 282 0.32 0.34 -15.92
C VAL A 282 0.71 1.21 -14.74
N PRO A 283 -0.24 1.94 -14.12
CA PRO A 283 0.00 2.61 -12.84
C PRO A 283 0.46 1.61 -11.78
N THR A 284 1.69 1.79 -11.28
CA THR A 284 2.38 0.88 -10.36
C THR A 284 2.69 1.59 -9.06
N PHE A 285 2.18 1.06 -7.95
CA PHE A 285 2.36 1.60 -6.61
C PHE A 285 3.28 0.71 -5.78
N ALA A 286 3.84 1.29 -4.73
CA ALA A 286 4.62 0.55 -3.74
C ALA A 286 4.14 0.89 -2.34
N TYR A 287 4.24 -0.06 -1.40
CA TYR A 287 3.94 0.18 0.00
C TYR A 287 5.24 0.19 0.81
N GLN A 288 5.64 1.38 1.28
CA GLN A 288 6.65 1.49 2.33
C GLN A 288 6.03 1.03 3.65
N VAL A 289 6.21 -0.26 3.97
CA VAL A 289 5.49 -0.92 5.06
C VAL A 289 6.01 -0.53 6.44
N SER A 290 5.27 -0.96 7.46
CA SER A 290 5.50 -0.60 8.86
C SER A 290 6.91 -0.92 9.37
N GLY A 291 7.51 -2.04 8.94
CA GLY A 291 8.89 -2.39 9.31
C GLY A 291 9.92 -1.49 8.65
N GLU A 292 9.69 -1.08 7.41
CA GLU A 292 10.56 -0.12 6.71
C GLU A 292 10.49 1.25 7.39
N TYR A 293 9.28 1.71 7.72
CA TYR A 293 9.06 2.94 8.50
C TYR A 293 9.76 2.88 9.86
N ALA A 294 9.54 1.82 10.63
CA ALA A 294 10.11 1.65 11.96
C ALA A 294 11.65 1.61 11.92
N MET A 295 12.23 0.95 10.93
CA MET A 295 13.68 0.87 10.70
C MET A 295 14.29 2.26 10.47
N LEU A 296 13.69 3.08 9.60
CA LEU A 296 14.15 4.44 9.33
C LEU A 296 13.97 5.34 10.55
N CYS A 297 12.83 5.25 11.25
CA CYS A 297 12.61 5.98 12.50
C CYS A 297 13.65 5.63 13.58
N ALA A 298 13.95 4.34 13.76
CA ALA A 298 14.94 3.88 14.75
C ALA A 298 16.34 4.40 14.43
N ALA A 299 16.77 4.31 13.17
CA ALA A 299 18.07 4.82 12.74
C ALA A 299 18.19 6.35 12.92
N ALA A 300 17.12 7.08 12.60
CA ALA A 300 17.08 8.54 12.80
C ALA A 300 17.08 8.92 14.28
N ALA A 301 16.32 8.21 15.13
CA ALA A 301 16.25 8.45 16.57
C ALA A 301 17.61 8.23 17.27
N ASN A 302 18.43 7.31 16.75
CA ASN A 302 19.81 7.09 17.24
C ASN A 302 20.84 8.06 16.64
N GLY A 303 20.42 9.01 15.80
CA GLY A 303 21.34 9.98 15.17
C GLY A 303 22.23 9.39 14.07
N TRP A 304 21.96 8.16 13.61
CA TRP A 304 22.75 7.51 12.57
C TRP A 304 22.39 7.99 11.17
N LEU A 305 21.14 8.43 10.99
CA LEU A 305 20.62 9.00 9.74
C LEU A 305 19.94 10.35 10.02
N ASP A 306 20.10 11.30 9.10
CA ASP A 306 19.32 12.53 9.07
C ASP A 306 17.88 12.19 8.68
N ARG A 307 16.94 12.47 9.58
CA ARG A 307 15.53 12.06 9.43
C ARG A 307 14.89 12.63 8.15
N GLU A 308 15.00 13.93 7.94
CA GLU A 308 14.36 14.58 6.79
C GLU A 308 14.93 14.10 5.47
N LYS A 309 16.27 13.99 5.41
CA LYS A 309 16.95 13.51 4.19
C LYS A 309 16.59 12.06 3.87
N VAL A 310 16.59 11.16 4.88
CA VAL A 310 16.34 9.76 4.61
C VAL A 310 14.89 9.50 4.23
N ILE A 311 13.93 10.28 4.76
CA ILE A 311 12.53 10.23 4.34
C ILE A 311 12.43 10.55 2.84
N LEU A 312 12.97 11.70 2.41
CA LEU A 312 12.89 12.12 1.02
C LEU A 312 13.67 11.20 0.08
N GLU A 313 14.86 10.73 0.48
CA GLU A 313 15.66 9.81 -0.32
C GLU A 313 15.00 8.43 -0.46
N SER A 314 14.38 7.92 0.61
CA SER A 314 13.63 6.66 0.54
C SER A 314 12.45 6.76 -0.44
N LEU A 315 11.70 7.86 -0.40
CA LEU A 315 10.61 8.10 -1.35
C LEU A 315 11.11 8.27 -2.79
N LEU A 316 12.23 8.98 -2.97
CA LEU A 316 12.85 9.11 -4.28
C LEU A 316 13.32 7.76 -4.84
N SER A 317 13.72 6.82 -4.00
CA SER A 317 14.12 5.48 -4.45
C SER A 317 12.96 4.72 -5.11
N PHE A 318 11.74 4.87 -4.62
CA PHE A 318 10.53 4.33 -5.25
C PHE A 318 10.26 4.97 -6.62
N LYS A 319 10.36 6.30 -6.70
CA LYS A 319 10.19 7.02 -7.97
C LYS A 319 11.22 6.58 -9.00
N ARG A 320 12.49 6.43 -8.60
CA ARG A 320 13.57 5.96 -9.47
C ARG A 320 13.35 4.50 -9.92
N ALA A 321 12.71 3.67 -9.10
CA ALA A 321 12.29 2.33 -9.49
C ALA A 321 11.06 2.32 -10.41
N GLY A 322 10.41 3.47 -10.65
CA GLY A 322 9.26 3.59 -11.56
C GLY A 322 7.91 3.59 -10.87
N ALA A 323 7.83 3.66 -9.54
CA ALA A 323 6.55 3.76 -8.85
C ALA A 323 5.84 5.10 -9.19
N ASP A 324 4.56 5.03 -9.51
CA ASP A 324 3.72 6.21 -9.75
C ASP A 324 3.29 6.86 -8.42
N GLY A 325 3.11 6.06 -7.37
CA GLY A 325 2.81 6.54 -6.02
C GLY A 325 3.27 5.56 -4.94
N VAL A 326 3.31 6.05 -3.70
CA VAL A 326 3.80 5.32 -2.53
C VAL A 326 2.83 5.44 -1.37
N LEU A 327 2.36 4.30 -0.84
CA LEU A 327 1.73 4.26 0.47
C LEU A 327 2.83 4.36 1.52
N THR A 328 2.80 5.40 2.33
CA THR A 328 3.83 5.64 3.34
C THR A 328 3.29 6.32 4.59
N TYR A 329 3.71 5.86 5.75
CA TYR A 329 3.40 6.50 7.04
C TYR A 329 4.11 7.85 7.21
N PHE A 330 5.12 8.14 6.38
CA PHE A 330 5.75 9.45 6.31
C PHE A 330 4.96 10.49 5.50
N ALA A 331 3.81 10.16 4.93
CA ALA A 331 3.11 11.02 3.97
C ALA A 331 2.90 12.46 4.48
N MET A 332 2.42 12.64 5.73
CA MET A 332 2.20 13.96 6.32
C MET A 332 3.50 14.75 6.52
N GLU A 333 4.56 14.08 7.00
CA GLU A 333 5.88 14.69 7.20
C GLU A 333 6.54 15.02 5.86
N ALA A 334 6.52 14.08 4.92
CA ALA A 334 7.07 14.27 3.58
C ALA A 334 6.36 15.43 2.84
N ALA A 335 5.04 15.53 2.93
CA ALA A 335 4.29 16.63 2.32
C ALA A 335 4.70 18.00 2.88
N LYS A 336 4.95 18.11 4.20
CA LYS A 336 5.48 19.34 4.82
C LYS A 336 6.89 19.66 4.32
N LEU A 337 7.77 18.67 4.24
CA LEU A 337 9.14 18.84 3.73
C LEU A 337 9.17 19.27 2.26
N LEU A 338 8.30 18.69 1.42
CA LEU A 338 8.21 19.04 0.00
C LEU A 338 7.66 20.45 -0.23
N LYS A 339 6.79 20.96 0.66
CA LYS A 339 6.31 22.35 0.61
C LYS A 339 7.34 23.38 1.05
N ALA A 340 8.33 22.96 1.85
CA ALA A 340 9.38 23.85 2.36
C ALA A 340 10.57 24.00 1.40
N GLN A 341 10.65 23.23 0.32
CA GLN A 341 11.66 23.31 -0.74
C GLN A 341 11.30 24.33 -1.81
#